data_f177f115204aceff87cc67c30366460a
#
_entry.id   f177f115204aceff87cc67c30366460a
#
_cell.length_a   1.000
_cell.length_b   1.000
_cell.length_c   1.000
_cell.angle_alpha   90.00
_cell.angle_beta   90.00
_cell.angle_gamma   90.00
#
_symmetry.space_group_name_H-M   'P 1'
#
loop_
_entity.id
_entity.type
_entity.pdbx_description
1 polymer ?
#
loop_
_entity_poly.entity_id
_entity_poly.type
_entity_poly.pdbx_seq_one_letter_code
_entity_poly.pdbx_strand_id
1 'polypeptide(L)'
;MTMATNNPAVPNPGPLRDIRVVELGQLLAGPFCGQLLGDMGADVIKVEPPMTGDPMRDWGQGSEKVQWEVIARNKRSVSANLRVPEGQALVKRLIAHADVLIENFKPGTMEKWGLGPDVLLAEKPSLIIARMSGYGQTGPYSDRAGFGGIGEAMGGWRYIVGEPDRAPSRMGISIGDTLTATYGCMGVLAALHERERSGRGQVIDAALYESVLQVMEGLVPEYDRSGYIRERSGSVLKGIAPSNVYKCKDGEFMIGANKDSLWKRLATAMGRDELGDDPRYATHLARGANQDELDDLINDWTRTLTID
;
A
#
# COMPACT_ATOMS: atom_id res chain seq x y z
N MET A 1 -18.53 32.31 6.05
CA MET A 1 -17.17 32.87 6.23
C MET A 1 -16.79 32.62 7.70
N THR A 2 -16.37 31.40 8.01
CA THR A 2 -15.94 30.99 9.35
C THR A 2 -14.44 31.20 9.44
N MET A 3 -14.04 32.09 10.35
CA MET A 3 -12.63 32.37 10.63
C MET A 3 -11.95 31.11 11.15
N ALA A 4 -10.86 30.72 10.48
CA ALA A 4 -9.96 29.73 11.01
C ALA A 4 -9.39 30.24 12.33
N THR A 5 -9.77 29.63 13.43
CA THR A 5 -9.12 29.85 14.72
C THR A 5 -7.70 29.35 14.64
N ASN A 6 -6.74 30.27 14.76
CA ASN A 6 -5.34 29.95 15.03
C ASN A 6 -5.28 29.20 16.36
N ASN A 7 -5.34 27.88 16.28
CA ASN A 7 -5.06 27.03 17.44
C ASN A 7 -3.52 27.07 17.62
N PRO A 8 -3.00 27.47 18.79
CA PRO A 8 -1.57 27.39 19.06
C PRO A 8 -1.16 25.91 18.85
N ALA A 9 -0.11 25.70 18.09
CA ALA A 9 0.41 24.36 17.78
C ALA A 9 0.55 23.57 19.08
N VAL A 10 -0.34 22.62 19.31
CA VAL A 10 -0.15 21.63 20.36
C VAL A 10 1.14 20.90 20.03
N PRO A 11 2.14 20.84 20.93
CA PRO A 11 3.36 20.11 20.63
C PRO A 11 2.98 18.69 20.22
N ASN A 12 3.39 18.27 19.02
CA ASN A 12 3.08 16.94 18.53
C ASN A 12 3.87 15.91 19.39
N PRO A 13 3.20 15.13 20.27
CA PRO A 13 3.87 14.21 21.21
C PRO A 13 4.30 12.90 20.53
N GLY A 14 4.20 12.80 19.20
CA GLY A 14 4.49 11.59 18.44
C GLY A 14 5.95 11.13 18.54
N PRO A 15 6.23 9.84 18.26
CA PRO A 15 7.59 9.29 18.35
C PRO A 15 8.59 9.95 17.38
N LEU A 16 8.10 10.62 16.32
CA LEU A 16 8.95 11.33 15.34
C LEU A 16 8.90 12.86 15.48
N ARG A 17 8.54 13.39 16.67
CA ARG A 17 8.39 14.85 16.90
C ARG A 17 9.62 15.70 16.55
N ASP A 18 10.81 15.11 16.62
CA ASP A 18 12.08 15.79 16.36
C ASP A 18 12.58 15.56 14.92
N ILE A 19 11.80 14.84 14.10
CA ILE A 19 12.16 14.50 12.72
C ILE A 19 11.48 15.46 11.74
N ARG A 20 12.30 16.08 10.89
CA ARG A 20 11.80 16.90 9.78
C ARG A 20 11.91 16.19 8.46
N VAL A 21 10.81 16.20 7.71
CA VAL A 21 10.66 15.57 6.40
C VAL A 21 10.42 16.65 5.35
N VAL A 22 11.17 16.63 4.26
CA VAL A 22 10.84 17.35 3.02
C VAL A 22 10.26 16.36 2.02
N GLU A 23 9.04 16.62 1.58
CA GLU A 23 8.32 15.78 0.64
C GLU A 23 8.17 16.51 -0.69
N LEU A 24 8.83 15.97 -1.73
CA LEU A 24 8.72 16.46 -3.12
C LEU A 24 7.76 15.60 -3.94
N GLY A 25 7.34 14.46 -3.41
CA GLY A 25 6.46 13.49 -4.07
C GLY A 25 5.11 14.07 -4.44
N GLN A 26 4.47 13.47 -5.44
CA GLN A 26 3.15 13.84 -5.94
C GLN A 26 2.21 12.64 -5.94
N LEU A 27 0.91 12.89 -5.96
CA LEU A 27 -0.16 11.90 -5.97
C LEU A 27 -0.19 11.04 -4.71
N LEU A 28 0.29 9.78 -4.77
CA LEU A 28 0.06 8.78 -3.71
C LEU A 28 1.32 8.24 -3.05
N ALA A 29 2.19 7.53 -3.74
CA ALA A 29 3.26 6.75 -3.09
C ALA A 29 4.16 7.59 -2.18
N GLY A 30 4.75 8.69 -2.69
CA GLY A 30 5.52 9.63 -1.87
C GLY A 30 4.67 10.31 -0.79
N PRO A 31 3.55 10.95 -1.17
CA PRO A 31 2.68 11.64 -0.22
C PRO A 31 2.09 10.75 0.88
N PHE A 32 1.76 9.49 0.61
CA PHE A 32 1.27 8.59 1.66
C PHE A 32 2.39 8.21 2.64
N CYS A 33 3.62 8.03 2.16
CA CYS A 33 4.78 7.86 3.05
C CYS A 33 4.96 9.08 3.98
N GLY A 34 4.92 10.28 3.43
CA GLY A 34 4.99 11.52 4.23
C GLY A 34 3.83 11.67 5.21
N GLN A 35 2.61 11.24 4.82
CA GLN A 35 1.46 11.19 5.71
C GLN A 35 1.69 10.25 6.91
N LEU A 36 2.18 9.03 6.67
CA LEU A 36 2.47 8.05 7.73
C LEU A 36 3.50 8.60 8.73
N LEU A 37 4.56 9.25 8.24
CA LEU A 37 5.55 9.90 9.10
C LEU A 37 4.95 11.07 9.88
N GLY A 38 4.11 11.89 9.24
CA GLY A 38 3.37 12.98 9.88
C GLY A 38 2.38 12.50 10.94
N ASP A 39 1.69 11.38 10.73
CA ASP A 39 0.79 10.76 11.71
C ASP A 39 1.57 10.25 12.94
N MET A 40 2.86 9.92 12.78
CA MET A 40 3.78 9.56 13.87
C MET A 40 4.47 10.77 14.51
N GLY A 41 4.18 11.98 14.06
CA GLY A 41 4.64 13.20 14.68
C GLY A 41 5.72 13.97 13.95
N ALA A 42 6.20 13.52 12.81
CA ALA A 42 7.22 14.25 12.04
C ALA A 42 6.69 15.60 11.52
N ASP A 43 7.59 16.61 11.47
CA ASP A 43 7.34 17.90 10.82
C ASP A 43 7.49 17.76 9.30
N VAL A 44 6.39 17.51 8.60
CA VAL A 44 6.39 17.26 7.15
C VAL A 44 6.17 18.56 6.37
N ILE A 45 7.14 18.92 5.54
CA ILE A 45 7.08 20.05 4.60
C ILE A 45 6.91 19.50 3.19
N LYS A 46 5.70 19.65 2.67
CA LYS A 46 5.38 19.28 1.30
C LYS A 46 5.70 20.42 0.34
N VAL A 47 6.50 20.14 -0.66
CA VAL A 47 6.81 21.09 -1.74
C VAL A 47 5.89 20.83 -2.91
N GLU A 48 5.20 21.86 -3.37
CA GLU A 48 4.23 21.78 -4.46
C GLU A 48 4.59 22.73 -5.61
N PRO A 49 4.24 22.37 -6.87
CA PRO A 49 4.38 23.29 -8.00
C PRO A 49 3.54 24.55 -7.76
N PRO A 50 4.05 25.76 -8.14
CA PRO A 50 3.26 26.97 -8.09
C PRO A 50 2.00 26.87 -8.94
N MET A 51 0.95 27.56 -8.53
CA MET A 51 -0.35 27.71 -9.21
C MET A 51 -1.19 26.42 -9.28
N THR A 52 -0.61 25.28 -9.59
CA THR A 52 -1.34 24.02 -9.76
C THR A 52 -1.40 23.17 -8.49
N GLY A 53 -0.38 23.23 -7.63
CA GLY A 53 -0.25 22.35 -6.48
C GLY A 53 0.01 20.89 -6.89
N ASP A 54 -0.22 19.99 -5.93
CA ASP A 54 -0.18 18.56 -6.19
C ASP A 54 -1.39 18.11 -7.03
N PRO A 55 -1.24 17.29 -8.07
CA PRO A 55 -2.36 16.76 -8.86
C PRO A 55 -3.44 16.05 -8.02
N MET A 56 -3.10 15.55 -6.82
CA MET A 56 -4.07 14.95 -5.89
C MET A 56 -5.17 15.93 -5.46
N ARG A 57 -4.91 17.25 -5.53
CA ARG A 57 -5.92 18.27 -5.24
C ARG A 57 -7.13 18.20 -6.16
N ASP A 58 -6.94 17.61 -7.36
CA ASP A 58 -7.98 17.44 -8.37
C ASP A 58 -8.55 16.03 -8.44
N TRP A 59 -8.07 15.09 -7.58
CA TRP A 59 -8.57 13.74 -7.55
C TRP A 59 -9.83 13.59 -6.71
N GLY A 60 -10.76 12.77 -7.21
CA GLY A 60 -12.03 12.47 -6.57
C GLY A 60 -13.21 12.64 -7.54
N GLN A 61 -14.37 12.17 -7.13
CA GLN A 61 -15.62 12.34 -7.85
C GLN A 61 -16.48 13.39 -7.15
N GLY A 62 -17.22 14.19 -7.94
CA GLY A 62 -18.09 15.22 -7.41
C GLY A 62 -17.36 16.52 -7.04
N SER A 63 -18.06 17.40 -6.30
CA SER A 63 -17.55 18.70 -5.86
C SER A 63 -16.59 18.62 -4.68
N GLU A 64 -16.68 17.53 -3.89
CA GLU A 64 -15.90 17.31 -2.69
C GLU A 64 -14.66 16.46 -3.02
N LYS A 65 -13.52 17.12 -3.21
CA LYS A 65 -12.25 16.46 -3.55
C LYS A 65 -11.48 16.07 -2.28
N VAL A 66 -12.09 15.26 -1.45
CA VAL A 66 -11.61 14.90 -0.10
C VAL A 66 -10.31 14.09 -0.07
N GLN A 67 -9.89 13.53 -1.20
CA GLN A 67 -8.64 12.74 -1.28
C GLN A 67 -7.42 13.56 -0.85
N TRP A 68 -7.39 14.84 -1.22
CA TRP A 68 -6.34 15.75 -0.79
C TRP A 68 -6.33 15.94 0.73
N GLU A 69 -7.48 16.12 1.36
CA GLU A 69 -7.57 16.32 2.81
C GLU A 69 -7.01 15.13 3.59
N VAL A 70 -7.22 13.91 3.08
CA VAL A 70 -6.68 12.69 3.68
C VAL A 70 -5.17 12.64 3.53
N ILE A 71 -4.65 12.84 2.31
CA ILE A 71 -3.23 12.63 2.01
C ILE A 71 -2.33 13.77 2.52
N ALA A 72 -2.90 14.98 2.65
CA ALA A 72 -2.18 16.18 3.06
C ALA A 72 -2.23 16.47 4.56
N ARG A 73 -2.98 15.67 5.35
CA ARG A 73 -3.05 15.90 6.80
C ARG A 73 -1.66 15.85 7.44
N ASN A 74 -1.48 16.62 8.49
CA ASN A 74 -0.22 16.76 9.24
C ASN A 74 0.97 17.29 8.41
N LYS A 75 0.69 17.97 7.28
CA LYS A 75 1.73 18.56 6.44
C LYS A 75 1.58 20.08 6.34
N ARG A 76 2.71 20.75 6.23
CA ARG A 76 2.80 22.16 5.84
C ARG A 76 3.16 22.22 4.37
N SER A 77 2.52 23.10 3.60
CA SER A 77 2.78 23.26 2.16
C SER A 77 3.68 24.46 1.88
N VAL A 78 4.60 24.27 0.96
CA VAL A 78 5.48 25.31 0.40
C VAL A 78 5.41 25.22 -1.12
N SER A 79 5.23 26.36 -1.78
CA SER A 79 5.23 26.42 -3.24
C SER A 79 6.63 26.70 -3.78
N ALA A 80 7.17 25.80 -4.64
CA ALA A 80 8.44 25.99 -5.33
C ALA A 80 8.45 25.34 -6.72
N ASN A 81 8.96 26.06 -7.71
CA ASN A 81 9.13 25.55 -9.06
C ASN A 81 10.48 24.85 -9.22
N LEU A 82 10.48 23.53 -9.12
CA LEU A 82 11.71 22.71 -9.30
C LEU A 82 12.28 22.69 -10.72
N ARG A 83 11.59 23.28 -11.69
CA ARG A 83 12.08 23.38 -13.09
C ARG A 83 13.01 24.58 -13.30
N VAL A 84 13.16 25.45 -12.30
CA VAL A 84 14.03 26.64 -12.37
C VAL A 84 15.05 26.64 -11.24
N PRO A 85 16.25 27.22 -11.47
CA PRO A 85 17.35 27.20 -10.49
C PRO A 85 16.98 27.79 -9.13
N GLU A 86 16.16 28.83 -9.10
CA GLU A 86 15.75 29.50 -7.85
C GLU A 86 14.89 28.59 -6.97
N GLY A 87 13.99 27.80 -7.59
CA GLY A 87 13.18 26.81 -6.90
C GLY A 87 14.02 25.64 -6.38
N GLN A 88 14.98 25.17 -7.18
CA GLN A 88 15.93 24.11 -6.77
C GLN A 88 16.78 24.59 -5.60
N ALA A 89 17.30 25.82 -5.64
CA ALA A 89 18.07 26.41 -4.56
C ALA A 89 17.26 26.57 -3.26
N LEU A 90 15.98 26.97 -3.38
CA LEU A 90 15.08 27.05 -2.21
C LEU A 90 14.89 25.68 -1.58
N VAL A 91 14.57 24.66 -2.39
CA VAL A 91 14.35 23.29 -1.90
C VAL A 91 15.60 22.68 -1.31
N LYS A 92 16.78 22.93 -1.90
CA LYS A 92 18.06 22.49 -1.37
C LYS A 92 18.32 23.05 0.03
N ARG A 93 17.97 24.32 0.27
CA ARG A 93 18.03 24.93 1.63
C ARG A 93 17.08 24.26 2.62
N LEU A 94 15.87 23.87 2.19
CA LEU A 94 14.95 23.12 3.05
C LEU A 94 15.53 21.76 3.41
N ILE A 95 16.08 21.03 2.43
CA ILE A 95 16.70 19.70 2.62
C ILE A 95 17.91 19.77 3.56
N ALA A 96 18.69 20.84 3.52
CA ALA A 96 19.82 21.02 4.44
C ALA A 96 19.41 20.97 5.92
N HIS A 97 18.16 21.31 6.23
CA HIS A 97 17.60 21.26 7.58
C HIS A 97 16.63 20.10 7.82
N ALA A 98 16.52 19.15 6.88
CA ALA A 98 15.62 18.00 6.98
C ALA A 98 16.39 16.71 7.35
N ASP A 99 15.74 15.80 8.02
CA ASP A 99 16.25 14.47 8.35
C ASP A 99 15.97 13.48 7.22
N VAL A 100 14.83 13.68 6.56
CA VAL A 100 14.31 12.79 5.52
C VAL A 100 13.89 13.60 4.31
N LEU A 101 14.23 13.12 3.12
CA LEU A 101 13.72 13.56 1.84
C LEU A 101 12.88 12.45 1.23
N ILE A 102 11.68 12.77 0.77
CA ILE A 102 10.80 11.84 0.05
C ILE A 102 10.57 12.36 -1.36
N GLU A 103 10.74 11.50 -2.37
CA GLU A 103 10.41 11.80 -3.75
C GLU A 103 9.82 10.59 -4.47
N ASN A 104 9.03 10.81 -5.53
CA ASN A 104 8.52 9.74 -6.40
C ASN A 104 8.49 10.17 -7.87
N PHE A 105 9.50 10.92 -8.28
CA PHE A 105 9.71 11.29 -9.67
C PHE A 105 10.26 10.10 -10.48
N LYS A 106 10.21 10.25 -11.80
CA LYS A 106 10.89 9.33 -12.69
C LYS A 106 12.41 9.34 -12.37
N PRO A 107 13.08 8.18 -12.30
CA PRO A 107 14.52 8.10 -12.11
C PRO A 107 15.31 9.07 -13.01
N GLY A 108 16.35 9.67 -12.46
CA GLY A 108 17.13 10.70 -13.14
C GLY A 108 16.57 12.13 -13.07
N THR A 109 15.34 12.32 -12.57
CA THR A 109 14.77 13.67 -12.49
C THR A 109 15.44 14.52 -11.40
N MET A 110 15.65 13.97 -10.23
CA MET A 110 16.35 14.67 -9.14
C MET A 110 17.80 14.99 -9.52
N GLU A 111 18.46 14.08 -10.21
CA GLU A 111 19.84 14.26 -10.72
C GLU A 111 19.92 15.42 -11.70
N LYS A 112 18.96 15.54 -12.64
CA LYS A 112 18.88 16.68 -13.59
C LYS A 112 18.68 18.03 -12.92
N TRP A 113 18.09 18.04 -11.73
CA TRP A 113 17.88 19.26 -10.94
C TRP A 113 19.05 19.57 -9.99
N GLY A 114 20.13 18.76 -10.00
CA GLY A 114 21.21 18.90 -9.04
C GLY A 114 20.84 18.56 -7.61
N LEU A 115 19.76 17.77 -7.44
CA LEU A 115 19.23 17.30 -6.18
C LEU A 115 19.33 15.76 -6.05
N GLY A 116 20.19 15.14 -6.84
CA GLY A 116 20.45 13.69 -6.77
C GLY A 116 21.09 13.28 -5.46
N PRO A 117 20.98 11.99 -5.08
CA PRO A 117 21.53 11.49 -3.81
C PRO A 117 22.99 11.76 -3.63
N ASP A 118 23.82 11.64 -4.65
CA ASP A 118 25.26 11.87 -4.56
C ASP A 118 25.58 13.29 -4.13
N VAL A 119 24.86 14.28 -4.67
CA VAL A 119 25.02 15.69 -4.31
C VAL A 119 24.53 15.95 -2.90
N LEU A 120 23.35 15.46 -2.56
CA LEU A 120 22.72 15.73 -1.27
C LEU A 120 23.46 15.04 -0.12
N LEU A 121 23.91 13.80 -0.30
CA LEU A 121 24.66 13.06 0.72
C LEU A 121 26.09 13.56 0.89
N ALA A 122 26.70 14.13 -0.15
CA ALA A 122 27.99 14.81 -0.02
C ALA A 122 27.89 16.04 0.90
N GLU A 123 26.77 16.77 0.81
CA GLU A 123 26.52 17.97 1.65
C GLU A 123 25.98 17.62 3.04
N LYS A 124 25.15 16.59 3.13
CA LYS A 124 24.53 16.11 4.37
C LYS A 124 24.60 14.59 4.46
N PRO A 125 25.70 14.00 4.93
CA PRO A 125 25.87 12.55 5.02
C PRO A 125 24.85 11.83 5.91
N SER A 126 24.13 12.55 6.79
CA SER A 126 23.11 12.01 7.67
C SER A 126 21.70 12.02 7.08
N LEU A 127 21.52 12.55 5.86
CA LEU A 127 20.21 12.62 5.19
C LEU A 127 19.73 11.23 4.80
N ILE A 128 18.46 10.95 5.07
CA ILE A 128 17.76 9.75 4.58
C ILE A 128 16.94 10.15 3.36
N ILE A 129 17.09 9.42 2.25
CA ILE A 129 16.39 9.73 0.99
C ILE A 129 15.51 8.54 0.59
N ALA A 130 14.19 8.71 0.66
CA ALA A 130 13.22 7.70 0.22
C ALA A 130 12.75 8.02 -1.20
N ARG A 131 13.02 7.11 -2.12
CA ARG A 131 12.74 7.23 -3.56
C ARG A 131 11.72 6.16 -3.95
N MET A 132 10.50 6.56 -4.32
CA MET A 132 9.45 5.66 -4.77
C MET A 132 9.31 5.76 -6.29
N SER A 133 9.39 4.63 -6.98
CA SER A 133 9.27 4.61 -8.44
C SER A 133 8.58 3.35 -8.95
N GLY A 134 8.23 3.31 -10.22
CA GLY A 134 7.56 2.15 -10.81
C GLY A 134 8.38 0.86 -10.73
N TYR A 135 9.67 0.98 -11.06
CA TYR A 135 10.55 -0.18 -11.26
C TYR A 135 11.88 -0.10 -10.49
N GLY A 136 11.99 0.81 -9.54
CA GLY A 136 13.25 1.08 -8.85
C GLY A 136 14.16 2.05 -9.60
N GLN A 137 15.27 2.43 -8.96
CA GLN A 137 16.23 3.38 -9.49
C GLN A 137 17.25 2.71 -10.44
N THR A 138 17.32 1.40 -10.41
CA THR A 138 18.27 0.58 -11.19
C THR A 138 17.55 -0.55 -11.91
N GLY A 139 18.28 -1.30 -12.75
CA GLY A 139 17.74 -2.43 -13.49
C GLY A 139 17.16 -2.06 -14.86
N PRO A 140 16.78 -3.08 -15.67
CA PRO A 140 16.46 -2.90 -17.09
C PRO A 140 15.16 -2.14 -17.35
N TYR A 141 14.30 -1.96 -16.33
CA TYR A 141 13.01 -1.27 -16.47
C TYR A 141 12.96 0.08 -15.75
N SER A 142 14.05 0.51 -15.12
CA SER A 142 14.09 1.77 -14.35
C SER A 142 13.66 3.00 -15.16
N ASP A 143 13.94 3.01 -16.46
CA ASP A 143 13.55 4.11 -17.36
C ASP A 143 12.09 4.08 -17.83
N ARG A 144 11.36 2.98 -17.55
CA ARG A 144 9.98 2.85 -17.98
C ARG A 144 9.05 3.69 -17.10
N ALA A 145 7.95 4.15 -17.71
CA ALA A 145 6.87 4.77 -16.96
C ALA A 145 6.19 3.72 -16.06
N GLY A 146 6.02 4.04 -14.78
CA GLY A 146 5.34 3.19 -13.81
C GLY A 146 4.30 3.99 -13.04
N PHE A 147 3.11 3.38 -12.89
CA PHE A 147 2.02 3.85 -12.03
C PHE A 147 1.54 2.69 -11.17
N GLY A 148 0.79 2.96 -10.12
CA GLY A 148 0.28 1.94 -9.20
C GLY A 148 -0.31 0.73 -9.91
N GLY A 149 -1.19 0.93 -10.90
CA GLY A 149 -1.78 -0.17 -11.69
C GLY A 149 -0.78 -0.99 -12.51
N ILE A 150 0.33 -0.39 -12.95
CA ILE A 150 1.42 -1.11 -13.63
C ILE A 150 2.21 -1.94 -12.61
N GLY A 151 2.50 -1.37 -11.43
CA GLY A 151 3.12 -2.10 -10.33
C GLY A 151 2.28 -3.30 -9.88
N GLU A 152 0.95 -3.12 -9.77
CA GLU A 152 0.01 -4.20 -9.46
C GLU A 152 0.05 -5.33 -10.51
N ALA A 153 0.13 -4.99 -11.80
CA ALA A 153 0.19 -5.96 -12.88
C ALA A 153 1.53 -6.71 -12.92
N MET A 154 2.64 -5.98 -12.84
CA MET A 154 3.99 -6.55 -12.88
C MET A 154 4.32 -7.37 -11.63
N GLY A 155 3.82 -6.96 -10.46
CA GLY A 155 3.96 -7.71 -9.21
C GLY A 155 3.03 -8.93 -9.11
N GLY A 156 2.14 -9.16 -10.11
CA GLY A 156 1.27 -10.34 -10.20
C GLY A 156 -0.12 -10.16 -9.59
N TRP A 157 -0.39 -9.10 -8.84
CA TRP A 157 -1.68 -8.90 -8.16
C TRP A 157 -2.86 -8.98 -9.11
N ARG A 158 -2.78 -8.27 -10.25
CA ARG A 158 -3.84 -8.26 -11.26
C ARG A 158 -4.12 -9.63 -11.87
N TYR A 159 -3.16 -10.53 -11.86
CA TYR A 159 -3.35 -11.86 -12.39
C TYR A 159 -4.24 -12.73 -11.50
N ILE A 160 -4.15 -12.59 -10.18
CA ILE A 160 -4.85 -13.46 -9.21
C ILE A 160 -6.14 -12.87 -8.64
N VAL A 161 -6.46 -11.60 -8.93
CA VAL A 161 -7.64 -10.92 -8.37
C VAL A 161 -8.77 -10.83 -9.40
N GLY A 162 -9.95 -11.33 -9.03
CA GLY A 162 -11.18 -11.30 -9.82
C GLY A 162 -11.77 -12.66 -10.06
N GLU A 163 -12.87 -12.69 -10.82
CA GLU A 163 -13.55 -13.91 -11.23
C GLU A 163 -12.74 -14.64 -12.32
N PRO A 164 -12.76 -15.99 -12.34
CA PRO A 164 -11.98 -16.79 -13.30
C PRO A 164 -12.30 -16.48 -14.76
N ASP A 165 -13.57 -16.24 -15.06
CA ASP A 165 -14.13 -16.06 -16.40
C ASP A 165 -14.18 -14.59 -16.88
N ARG A 166 -13.60 -13.67 -16.08
CA ARG A 166 -13.61 -12.23 -16.38
C ARG A 166 -12.20 -11.67 -16.51
N ALA A 167 -12.12 -10.46 -17.04
CA ALA A 167 -10.88 -9.70 -17.04
C ALA A 167 -10.39 -9.46 -15.58
N PRO A 168 -9.07 -9.39 -15.37
CA PRO A 168 -8.51 -9.09 -14.05
C PRO A 168 -9.13 -7.87 -13.39
N SER A 169 -9.58 -8.02 -12.16
CA SER A 169 -10.21 -6.93 -11.41
C SER A 169 -9.16 -6.01 -10.79
N ARG A 170 -9.53 -4.72 -10.70
CA ARG A 170 -8.80 -3.77 -9.87
C ARG A 170 -9.29 -3.88 -8.42
N MET A 171 -8.37 -3.78 -7.46
CA MET A 171 -8.76 -3.42 -6.11
C MET A 171 -9.32 -1.99 -6.10
N GLY A 172 -10.34 -1.72 -5.34
CA GLY A 172 -11.03 -0.40 -5.32
C GLY A 172 -10.17 0.78 -4.86
N ILE A 173 -8.93 0.51 -4.42
CA ILE A 173 -7.94 1.51 -3.97
C ILE A 173 -6.63 1.37 -4.76
N SER A 174 -5.72 2.32 -4.62
CA SER A 174 -4.36 2.28 -5.21
C SER A 174 -3.41 1.48 -4.33
N ILE A 175 -3.61 0.17 -4.28
CA ILE A 175 -2.90 -0.73 -3.36
C ILE A 175 -1.39 -0.76 -3.61
N GLY A 176 -0.95 -0.73 -4.87
CA GLY A 176 0.48 -0.69 -5.22
C GLY A 176 1.18 0.52 -4.63
N ASP A 177 0.58 1.71 -4.78
CA ASP A 177 1.12 2.95 -4.19
C ASP A 177 1.13 2.89 -2.66
N THR A 178 0.04 2.37 -2.06
CA THR A 178 -0.09 2.25 -0.60
C THR A 178 0.95 1.32 -0.01
N LEU A 179 1.18 0.15 -0.62
CA LEU A 179 2.22 -0.79 -0.19
C LEU A 179 3.61 -0.17 -0.32
N THR A 180 3.90 0.47 -1.46
CA THR A 180 5.20 1.11 -1.69
C THR A 180 5.48 2.21 -0.68
N ALA A 181 4.50 3.04 -0.38
CA ALA A 181 4.61 4.07 0.65
C ALA A 181 4.83 3.48 2.05
N THR A 182 4.14 2.38 2.36
CA THR A 182 4.29 1.67 3.64
C THR A 182 5.68 1.08 3.79
N TYR A 183 6.19 0.37 2.78
CA TYR A 183 7.55 -0.14 2.81
C TYR A 183 8.61 0.97 2.79
N GLY A 184 8.36 2.05 2.04
CA GLY A 184 9.20 3.24 2.08
C GLY A 184 9.26 3.86 3.48
N CYS A 185 8.12 3.98 4.16
CA CYS A 185 8.04 4.44 5.54
C CYS A 185 8.80 3.50 6.50
N MET A 186 8.62 2.19 6.38
CA MET A 186 9.40 1.20 7.16
C MET A 186 10.89 1.35 6.91
N GLY A 187 11.31 1.54 5.67
CA GLY A 187 12.71 1.80 5.31
C GLY A 187 13.24 3.08 5.95
N VAL A 188 12.45 4.16 5.97
CA VAL A 188 12.81 5.41 6.66
C VAL A 188 13.00 5.17 8.15
N LEU A 189 12.08 4.46 8.82
CA LEU A 189 12.19 4.16 10.24
C LEU A 189 13.44 3.32 10.57
N ALA A 190 13.73 2.31 9.75
CA ALA A 190 14.95 1.51 9.88
C ALA A 190 16.21 2.35 9.67
N ALA A 191 16.21 3.25 8.69
CA ALA A 191 17.32 4.15 8.40
C ALA A 191 17.52 5.18 9.52
N LEU A 192 16.45 5.70 10.12
CA LEU A 192 16.54 6.58 11.30
C LEU A 192 17.19 5.85 12.47
N HIS A 193 16.79 4.61 12.74
CA HIS A 193 17.39 3.79 13.79
C HIS A 193 18.88 3.51 13.54
N GLU A 194 19.26 3.14 12.31
CA GLU A 194 20.67 2.94 11.96
C GLU A 194 21.49 4.22 12.05
N ARG A 195 20.91 5.35 11.67
CA ARG A 195 21.56 6.66 11.74
C ARG A 195 21.96 7.05 13.18
N GLU A 196 21.17 6.67 14.19
CA GLU A 196 21.53 6.92 15.59
C GLU A 196 22.85 6.24 15.99
N ARG A 197 23.18 5.12 15.36
CA ARG A 197 24.39 4.33 15.62
C ARG A 197 25.57 4.76 14.74
N SER A 198 25.31 4.95 13.45
CA SER A 198 26.33 5.21 12.44
C SER A 198 26.61 6.70 12.19
N GLY A 199 25.67 7.58 12.56
CA GLY A 199 25.67 8.99 12.18
C GLY A 199 25.37 9.23 10.69
N ARG A 200 25.08 8.19 9.91
CA ARG A 200 24.92 8.25 8.45
C ARG A 200 23.48 7.95 8.03
N GLY A 201 23.00 8.73 7.07
CA GLY A 201 21.79 8.43 6.34
C GLY A 201 22.03 7.43 5.22
N GLN A 202 20.99 7.14 4.45
CA GLN A 202 21.04 6.22 3.33
C GLN A 202 19.91 6.48 2.33
N VAL A 203 20.03 5.90 1.15
CA VAL A 203 18.99 5.91 0.13
C VAL A 203 18.12 4.65 0.28
N ILE A 204 16.81 4.84 0.27
CA ILE A 204 15.80 3.78 0.24
C ILE A 204 15.21 3.80 -1.17
N ASP A 205 15.37 2.73 -1.91
CA ASP A 205 14.76 2.52 -3.21
C ASP A 205 13.54 1.60 -3.04
N ALA A 206 12.34 2.13 -3.26
CA ALA A 206 11.08 1.40 -3.10
C ALA A 206 10.34 1.36 -4.44
N ALA A 207 10.32 0.19 -5.06
CA ALA A 207 9.64 -0.02 -6.34
C ALA A 207 8.19 -0.50 -6.15
N LEU A 208 7.28 0.01 -6.97
CA LEU A 208 5.86 -0.37 -6.94
C LEU A 208 5.67 -1.88 -7.15
N TYR A 209 6.33 -2.45 -8.16
CA TYR A 209 6.14 -3.87 -8.47
C TYR A 209 6.74 -4.80 -7.42
N GLU A 210 7.87 -4.42 -6.80
CA GLU A 210 8.51 -5.20 -5.72
C GLU A 210 7.66 -5.17 -4.47
N SER A 211 7.09 -4.02 -4.14
CA SER A 211 6.19 -3.86 -3.00
C SER A 211 4.93 -4.73 -3.15
N VAL A 212 4.41 -4.84 -4.36
CA VAL A 212 3.29 -5.76 -4.67
C VAL A 212 3.75 -7.21 -4.60
N LEU A 213 4.88 -7.55 -5.22
CA LEU A 213 5.41 -8.92 -5.19
C LEU A 213 5.67 -9.42 -3.76
N GLN A 214 6.11 -8.54 -2.87
CA GLN A 214 6.40 -8.87 -1.47
C GLN A 214 5.18 -9.44 -0.71
N VAL A 215 3.97 -9.04 -1.08
CA VAL A 215 2.73 -9.51 -0.43
C VAL A 215 2.06 -10.67 -1.18
N MET A 216 2.72 -11.21 -2.21
CA MET A 216 2.16 -12.31 -3.00
C MET A 216 2.39 -13.70 -2.39
N GLU A 217 2.74 -13.75 -1.11
CA GLU A 217 2.91 -14.99 -0.33
C GLU A 217 3.88 -16.01 -0.96
N GLY A 218 3.46 -17.26 -1.05
CA GLY A 218 4.21 -18.38 -1.57
C GLY A 218 4.19 -18.58 -3.09
N LEU A 219 3.60 -17.65 -3.88
CA LEU A 219 3.38 -17.87 -5.31
C LEU A 219 4.63 -18.23 -6.11
N VAL A 220 5.74 -17.54 -5.87
CA VAL A 220 6.98 -17.80 -6.57
C VAL A 220 7.57 -19.18 -6.21
N PRO A 221 7.76 -19.54 -4.90
CA PRO A 221 8.23 -20.87 -4.54
C PRO A 221 7.23 -21.98 -4.85
N GLU A 222 5.93 -21.73 -4.89
CA GLU A 222 4.93 -22.74 -5.35
C GLU A 222 5.16 -23.08 -6.82
N TYR A 223 5.33 -22.07 -7.67
CA TYR A 223 5.63 -22.28 -9.08
C TYR A 223 6.96 -22.97 -9.30
N ASP A 224 8.02 -22.53 -8.62
CA ASP A 224 9.37 -23.11 -8.74
C ASP A 224 9.39 -24.61 -8.40
N ARG A 225 8.66 -25.01 -7.36
CA ARG A 225 8.66 -26.41 -6.87
C ARG A 225 7.72 -27.34 -7.60
N SER A 226 6.58 -26.83 -8.07
CA SER A 226 5.49 -27.67 -8.58
C SER A 226 4.99 -27.29 -9.97
N GLY A 227 5.42 -26.14 -10.52
CA GLY A 227 4.85 -25.56 -11.74
C GLY A 227 3.42 -25.04 -11.55
N TYR A 228 2.91 -24.99 -10.30
CA TYR A 228 1.56 -24.53 -10.04
C TYR A 228 1.45 -23.02 -10.25
N ILE A 229 0.50 -22.63 -11.08
CA ILE A 229 0.16 -21.21 -11.32
C ILE A 229 -1.15 -20.91 -10.62
N ARG A 230 -1.10 -20.03 -9.61
CA ARG A 230 -2.30 -19.56 -8.92
C ARG A 230 -3.07 -18.61 -9.82
N GLU A 231 -4.32 -18.93 -10.11
CA GLU A 231 -5.19 -18.13 -10.95
C GLU A 231 -6.29 -17.45 -10.12
N ARG A 232 -7.09 -16.61 -10.78
CA ARG A 232 -8.25 -15.97 -10.16
C ARG A 232 -9.25 -17.04 -9.68
N SER A 233 -9.82 -16.82 -8.52
CA SER A 233 -10.78 -17.73 -7.89
C SER A 233 -11.98 -17.00 -7.26
N GLY A 234 -12.22 -15.75 -7.65
CA GLY A 234 -13.30 -14.95 -7.06
C GLY A 234 -13.08 -14.72 -5.57
N SER A 235 -14.09 -15.06 -4.78
CA SER A 235 -14.06 -14.97 -3.31
C SER A 235 -13.48 -16.22 -2.63
N VAL A 236 -13.15 -17.25 -3.39
CA VAL A 236 -12.67 -18.54 -2.88
C VAL A 236 -11.16 -18.51 -2.66
N LEU A 237 -10.71 -19.01 -1.52
CA LEU A 237 -9.31 -19.36 -1.30
C LEU A 237 -9.15 -20.87 -1.55
N LYS A 238 -8.59 -21.24 -2.71
CA LYS A 238 -8.50 -22.65 -3.12
C LYS A 238 -7.71 -23.50 -2.11
N GLY A 239 -8.28 -24.65 -1.77
CA GLY A 239 -7.71 -25.58 -0.81
C GLY A 239 -7.94 -25.20 0.66
N ILE A 240 -8.59 -24.08 0.93
CA ILE A 240 -8.89 -23.58 2.28
C ILE A 240 -10.40 -23.45 2.45
N ALA A 241 -11.07 -24.44 2.97
CA ALA A 241 -12.54 -24.50 3.03
C ALA A 241 -13.08 -24.79 4.44
N PRO A 242 -14.29 -24.25 4.78
CA PRO A 242 -14.97 -23.18 4.04
C PRO A 242 -14.32 -21.81 4.28
N SER A 243 -14.10 -21.08 3.18
CA SER A 243 -13.65 -19.68 3.20
C SER A 243 -14.14 -19.01 1.91
N ASN A 244 -15.37 -18.48 1.93
CA ASN A 244 -16.03 -17.97 0.75
C ASN A 244 -17.12 -16.95 1.11
N VAL A 245 -17.68 -16.28 0.10
CA VAL A 245 -18.89 -15.47 0.18
C VAL A 245 -20.09 -16.30 -0.25
N TYR A 246 -21.11 -16.31 0.59
CA TYR A 246 -22.32 -17.13 0.41
C TYR A 246 -23.56 -16.24 0.30
N LYS A 247 -24.48 -16.60 -0.60
CA LYS A 247 -25.72 -15.86 -0.81
C LYS A 247 -26.74 -16.18 0.28
N CYS A 248 -27.46 -15.17 0.72
CA CYS A 248 -28.65 -15.30 1.57
C CYS A 248 -29.89 -14.69 0.90
N LYS A 249 -31.04 -14.63 1.60
CA LYS A 249 -32.29 -14.11 1.03
C LYS A 249 -32.22 -12.65 0.58
N ASP A 250 -31.50 -11.85 1.31
CA ASP A 250 -31.47 -10.39 1.20
C ASP A 250 -30.06 -9.80 0.99
N GLY A 251 -29.07 -10.67 0.74
CA GLY A 251 -27.69 -10.23 0.46
C GLY A 251 -26.68 -11.35 0.44
N GLU A 252 -25.51 -11.06 0.95
CA GLU A 252 -24.38 -11.98 1.00
C GLU A 252 -23.61 -11.80 2.32
N PHE A 253 -23.01 -12.87 2.84
CA PHE A 253 -22.08 -12.80 3.95
C PHE A 253 -20.92 -13.76 3.77
N MET A 254 -19.81 -13.43 4.43
CA MET A 254 -18.60 -14.22 4.36
C MET A 254 -18.55 -15.23 5.51
N ILE A 255 -18.25 -16.48 5.20
CA ILE A 255 -17.97 -17.50 6.20
C ILE A 255 -16.52 -17.96 6.06
N GLY A 256 -15.74 -17.85 7.16
CA GLY A 256 -14.41 -18.42 7.31
C GLY A 256 -14.40 -19.42 8.45
N ALA A 257 -14.63 -20.70 8.16
CA ALA A 257 -14.67 -21.76 9.17
C ALA A 257 -13.75 -22.93 8.81
N ASN A 258 -12.57 -22.63 8.31
CA ASN A 258 -11.60 -23.58 7.77
C ASN A 258 -10.83 -24.41 8.82
N LYS A 259 -10.92 -24.07 10.11
CA LYS A 259 -10.36 -24.86 11.21
C LYS A 259 -11.35 -25.97 11.57
N ASP A 260 -10.88 -27.20 11.86
CA ASP A 260 -11.74 -28.37 12.11
C ASP A 260 -12.78 -28.13 13.21
N SER A 261 -12.40 -27.45 14.29
CA SER A 261 -13.34 -27.10 15.36
C SER A 261 -14.39 -26.06 14.94
N LEU A 262 -14.05 -25.13 14.03
CA LEU A 262 -14.99 -24.16 13.49
C LEU A 262 -15.94 -24.81 12.49
N TRP A 263 -15.43 -25.72 11.67
CA TRP A 263 -16.24 -26.52 10.77
C TRP A 263 -17.32 -27.30 11.52
N LYS A 264 -16.95 -28.05 12.59
CA LYS A 264 -17.94 -28.76 13.42
C LYS A 264 -19.04 -27.84 13.95
N ARG A 265 -18.67 -26.66 14.44
CA ARG A 265 -19.64 -25.67 14.90
C ARG A 265 -20.54 -25.16 13.79
N LEU A 266 -20.01 -24.97 12.57
CA LEU A 266 -20.80 -24.56 11.42
C LEU A 266 -21.79 -25.70 11.03
N ALA A 267 -21.32 -26.96 10.97
CA ALA A 267 -22.16 -28.11 10.71
C ALA A 267 -23.33 -28.21 11.72
N THR A 268 -23.06 -27.99 13.01
CA THR A 268 -24.12 -27.90 14.03
C THR A 268 -25.10 -26.75 13.77
N ALA A 269 -24.59 -25.58 13.42
CA ALA A 269 -25.46 -24.43 13.08
C ALA A 269 -26.34 -24.67 11.84
N MET A 270 -25.85 -25.45 10.89
CA MET A 270 -26.60 -25.91 9.73
C MET A 270 -27.65 -26.99 10.07
N GLY A 271 -27.67 -27.52 11.30
CA GLY A 271 -28.48 -28.67 11.71
C GLY A 271 -28.00 -30.00 11.08
N ARG A 272 -26.72 -30.07 10.72
CA ARG A 272 -26.11 -31.18 9.99
C ARG A 272 -24.85 -31.66 10.73
N ASP A 273 -25.00 -32.03 12.01
CA ASP A 273 -23.89 -32.46 12.88
C ASP A 273 -23.05 -33.61 12.26
N GLU A 274 -23.70 -34.48 11.47
CA GLU A 274 -23.05 -35.61 10.80
C GLU A 274 -21.95 -35.15 9.82
N LEU A 275 -22.05 -33.97 9.26
CA LEU A 275 -21.04 -33.43 8.35
C LEU A 275 -19.74 -33.08 9.06
N GLY A 276 -19.81 -32.85 10.37
CA GLY A 276 -18.63 -32.55 11.22
C GLY A 276 -17.65 -33.72 11.31
N ASP A 277 -18.15 -34.95 11.18
CA ASP A 277 -17.37 -36.18 11.27
C ASP A 277 -17.33 -36.96 9.92
N ASP A 278 -17.96 -36.43 8.86
CA ASP A 278 -17.91 -37.02 7.52
C ASP A 278 -16.46 -37.01 7.01
N PRO A 279 -15.91 -38.17 6.58
CA PRO A 279 -14.52 -38.23 6.09
C PRO A 279 -14.17 -37.26 4.96
N ARG A 280 -15.19 -36.84 4.17
CA ARG A 280 -15.01 -35.83 3.11
C ARG A 280 -14.73 -34.42 3.65
N TYR A 281 -15.16 -34.14 4.91
CA TYR A 281 -15.12 -32.77 5.48
C TYR A 281 -14.49 -32.70 6.87
N ALA A 282 -14.20 -33.82 7.54
CA ALA A 282 -13.75 -33.86 8.92
C ALA A 282 -12.41 -33.16 9.14
N THR A 283 -11.51 -33.15 8.15
CA THR A 283 -10.21 -32.52 8.23
C THR A 283 -10.06 -31.34 7.28
N HIS A 284 -9.16 -30.42 7.59
CA HIS A 284 -8.84 -29.29 6.73
C HIS A 284 -8.48 -29.70 5.29
N LEU A 285 -7.64 -30.72 5.13
CA LEU A 285 -7.22 -31.23 3.83
C LEU A 285 -8.40 -31.85 3.06
N ALA A 286 -9.25 -32.62 3.75
CA ALA A 286 -10.42 -33.23 3.13
C ALA A 286 -11.43 -32.16 2.63
N ARG A 287 -11.67 -31.14 3.44
CA ARG A 287 -12.51 -30.01 3.02
C ARG A 287 -11.95 -29.26 1.82
N GLY A 288 -10.65 -29.00 1.82
CA GLY A 288 -9.99 -28.36 0.69
C GLY A 288 -10.08 -29.16 -0.60
N ALA A 289 -10.02 -30.48 -0.53
CA ALA A 289 -10.19 -31.39 -1.68
C ALA A 289 -11.64 -31.45 -2.20
N ASN A 290 -12.63 -31.23 -1.34
CA ASN A 290 -14.07 -31.27 -1.66
C ASN A 290 -14.72 -29.88 -1.55
N GLN A 291 -13.94 -28.81 -1.84
CA GLN A 291 -14.35 -27.43 -1.58
C GLN A 291 -15.61 -27.03 -2.31
N ASP A 292 -15.74 -27.37 -3.59
CA ASP A 292 -16.88 -26.94 -4.41
C ASP A 292 -18.20 -27.59 -3.90
N GLU A 293 -18.18 -28.89 -3.59
CA GLU A 293 -19.34 -29.60 -3.00
C GLU A 293 -19.71 -29.01 -1.63
N LEU A 294 -18.70 -28.70 -0.83
CA LEU A 294 -18.90 -28.11 0.49
C LEU A 294 -19.49 -26.71 0.40
N ASP A 295 -19.01 -25.88 -0.52
CA ASP A 295 -19.53 -24.55 -0.75
C ASP A 295 -20.99 -24.58 -1.24
N ASP A 296 -21.37 -25.54 -2.08
CA ASP A 296 -22.75 -25.74 -2.49
C ASP A 296 -23.65 -26.11 -1.31
N LEU A 297 -23.24 -27.04 -0.46
CA LEU A 297 -23.98 -27.40 0.76
C LEU A 297 -24.20 -26.21 1.70
N ILE A 298 -23.19 -25.38 1.87
CA ILE A 298 -23.29 -24.17 2.70
C ILE A 298 -24.20 -23.14 2.03
N ASN A 299 -24.11 -22.95 0.71
CA ASN A 299 -24.98 -22.05 -0.03
C ASN A 299 -26.45 -22.44 0.06
N ASP A 300 -26.77 -23.74 0.00
CA ASP A 300 -28.14 -24.20 0.13
C ASP A 300 -28.72 -23.85 1.51
N TRP A 301 -27.93 -23.96 2.55
CA TRP A 301 -28.36 -23.54 3.88
C TRP A 301 -28.45 -22.01 4.01
N THR A 302 -27.44 -21.25 3.59
CA THR A 302 -27.40 -19.81 3.74
C THR A 302 -28.52 -19.10 3.00
N ARG A 303 -28.95 -19.62 1.84
CA ARG A 303 -30.12 -19.12 1.11
C ARG A 303 -31.43 -19.20 1.89
N THR A 304 -31.47 -19.94 2.98
CA THR A 304 -32.64 -19.98 3.89
C THR A 304 -32.63 -18.90 4.95
N LEU A 305 -31.49 -18.17 5.10
CA LEU A 305 -31.25 -17.16 6.12
C LEU A 305 -31.44 -15.74 5.57
N THR A 306 -31.51 -14.78 6.48
CA THR A 306 -31.36 -13.34 6.22
C THR A 306 -30.05 -12.86 6.84
N ILE A 307 -29.62 -11.64 6.49
CA ILE A 307 -28.38 -11.05 7.05
C ILE A 307 -28.47 -10.84 8.56
N ASP A 308 -29.67 -10.49 9.07
CA ASP A 308 -29.97 -10.24 10.49
C ASP A 308 -30.22 -11.52 11.29
#